data_7edc36d5820003008810b3014d03fd1a
#
_entry.id   7edc36d5820003008810b3014d03fd1a
#
_cell.length_a   1.000
_cell.length_b   1.000
_cell.length_c   1.000
_cell.angle_alpha   90.00
_cell.angle_beta   90.00
_cell.angle_gamma   90.00
#
_symmetry.space_group_name_H-M   'P 1'
#
loop_
_entity.id
_entity.type
_entity.pdbx_description
1 polymer ?
#
loop_
_entity_poly.entity_id
_entity_poly.type
_entity_poly.pdbx_seq_one_letter_code
_entity_poly.pdbx_strand_id
1 'polypeptide(L)'
;SDVYKRQIIDNTLKVSKNKNSVKLLSLFSFLESIIFPIPPDIFLIPIVLAKKNRWLFISIICTLFSVLGGVIGYMIGYFFWDLVGNNIINFYGAEDQLNRLKEYFSKYGLFIILLAGFTPIPYKIFTIGSGLLSFNFFIFIICSIFARGLRFVSLSYLVYKYGEKSLSFVDKYFYKLTFFFVLILALVFIIFIYG
;
A
#
# COMPACT_ATOMS: atom_id res chain seq x y z
N SER A 1 13.31 21.83 17.03
CA SER A 1 12.52 21.01 16.09
C SER A 1 13.34 20.57 14.86
N ASP A 2 14.10 21.47 14.20
CA ASP A 2 14.85 21.15 12.97
C ASP A 2 16.12 20.30 13.22
N VAL A 3 16.73 20.42 14.38
CA VAL A 3 17.90 19.61 14.78
C VAL A 3 17.50 18.13 14.93
N TYR A 4 16.33 17.86 15.50
CA TYR A 4 15.83 16.50 15.67
C TYR A 4 15.50 15.84 14.32
N LYS A 5 14.89 16.59 13.38
CA LYS A 5 14.64 16.12 12.01
C LYS A 5 15.95 15.79 11.26
N ARG A 6 16.96 16.65 11.35
CA ARG A 6 18.27 16.40 10.74
C ARG A 6 18.94 15.16 11.32
N GLN A 7 18.87 14.98 12.63
CA GLN A 7 19.49 13.83 13.30
C GLN A 7 18.82 12.50 12.91
N ILE A 8 17.49 12.49 12.74
CA ILE A 8 16.75 11.33 12.21
C ILE A 8 17.16 11.04 10.77
N ILE A 9 17.25 12.06 9.92
CA ILE A 9 17.66 11.93 8.52
C ILE A 9 19.09 11.38 8.44
N ASP A 10 20.04 11.92 9.21
CA ASP A 10 21.43 11.50 9.22
C ASP A 10 21.60 10.05 9.71
N ASN A 11 20.88 9.65 10.74
CA ASN A 11 20.90 8.27 11.24
C ASN A 11 20.28 7.31 10.20
N THR A 12 19.19 7.70 9.57
CA THR A 12 18.54 6.89 8.53
C THR A 12 19.41 6.79 7.28
N LEU A 13 20.12 7.86 6.90
CA LEU A 13 21.09 7.84 5.81
C LEU A 13 22.29 6.94 6.10
N LYS A 14 22.78 6.90 7.35
CA LYS A 14 23.87 5.98 7.75
C LYS A 14 23.44 4.52 7.59
N VAL A 15 22.24 4.16 8.06
CA VAL A 15 21.67 2.82 7.88
C VAL A 15 21.45 2.51 6.40
N SER A 16 21.02 3.49 5.62
CA SER A 16 20.72 3.35 4.19
C SER A 16 21.96 3.08 3.31
N LYS A 17 23.15 3.50 3.75
CA LYS A 17 24.43 3.20 3.08
C LYS A 17 24.86 1.74 3.26
N ASN A 18 24.31 1.02 4.23
CA ASN A 18 24.64 -0.38 4.48
C ASN A 18 24.30 -1.26 3.26
N LYS A 19 25.09 -2.31 3.01
CA LYS A 19 24.84 -3.28 1.94
C LYS A 19 23.48 -3.97 2.10
N ASN A 20 23.02 -4.15 3.34
CA ASN A 20 21.77 -4.84 3.67
C ASN A 20 20.52 -3.95 3.67
N SER A 21 20.65 -2.63 3.42
CA SER A 21 19.50 -1.70 3.47
C SER A 21 18.39 -2.06 2.49
N VAL A 22 18.74 -2.56 1.28
CA VAL A 22 17.75 -3.00 0.29
C VAL A 22 17.02 -4.26 0.75
N LYS A 23 17.71 -5.21 1.40
CA LYS A 23 17.08 -6.39 1.99
C LYS A 23 16.11 -6.02 3.10
N LEU A 24 16.50 -5.04 3.93
CA LEU A 24 15.64 -4.53 5.00
C LEU A 24 14.38 -3.87 4.41
N LEU A 25 14.53 -3.04 3.36
CA LEU A 25 13.42 -2.45 2.64
C LEU A 25 12.48 -3.52 2.06
N SER A 26 13.03 -4.57 1.45
CA SER A 26 12.25 -5.68 0.92
C SER A 26 11.38 -6.33 1.99
N LEU A 27 11.98 -6.61 3.15
CA LEU A 27 11.28 -7.19 4.29
C LEU A 27 10.16 -6.28 4.79
N PHE A 28 10.44 -4.98 4.96
CA PHE A 28 9.42 -4.03 5.39
C PHE A 28 8.30 -3.86 4.37
N SER A 29 8.63 -3.83 3.07
CA SER A 29 7.63 -3.74 2.00
C SER A 29 6.71 -4.96 1.96
N PHE A 30 7.26 -6.15 2.23
CA PHE A 30 6.51 -7.40 2.36
C PHE A 30 5.58 -7.37 3.58
N LEU A 31 6.13 -7.07 4.77
CA LEU A 31 5.38 -7.07 6.03
C LEU A 31 4.29 -5.99 6.07
N GLU A 32 4.54 -4.79 5.50
CA GLU A 32 3.54 -3.72 5.41
C GLU A 32 2.29 -4.17 4.65
N SER A 33 2.48 -4.91 3.58
CA SER A 33 1.39 -5.38 2.74
C SER A 33 0.53 -6.47 3.41
N ILE A 34 1.01 -7.06 4.51
CA ILE A 34 0.28 -8.07 5.30
C ILE A 34 -0.36 -7.43 6.54
N ILE A 35 0.48 -6.91 7.46
CA ILE A 35 0.02 -6.49 8.81
C ILE A 35 0.66 -5.17 9.25
N PHE A 36 1.91 -4.90 8.85
CA PHE A 36 2.71 -3.85 9.46
C PHE A 36 2.20 -2.44 9.13
N PRO A 37 2.08 -1.51 10.13
CA PRO A 37 1.44 -0.20 9.91
C PRO A 37 2.37 0.86 9.31
N ILE A 38 3.69 0.59 9.19
CA ILE A 38 4.68 1.59 8.76
C ILE A 38 4.83 1.53 7.24
N PRO A 39 4.56 2.64 6.51
CA PRO A 39 4.74 2.69 5.07
C PRO A 39 6.21 2.44 4.67
N PRO A 40 6.48 1.63 3.64
CA PRO A 40 7.85 1.37 3.18
C PRO A 40 8.50 2.63 2.58
N ASP A 41 7.73 3.66 2.25
CA ASP A 41 8.20 4.95 1.74
C ASP A 41 9.23 5.60 2.68
N ILE A 42 9.06 5.43 4.00
CA ILE A 42 9.97 5.95 5.03
C ILE A 42 11.40 5.38 4.87
N PHE A 43 11.51 4.13 4.45
CA PHE A 43 12.80 3.47 4.19
C PHE A 43 13.25 3.65 2.74
N LEU A 44 12.32 3.67 1.79
CA LEU A 44 12.59 3.81 0.36
C LEU A 44 13.32 5.12 0.07
N ILE A 45 12.82 6.24 0.57
CA ILE A 45 13.34 7.56 0.30
C ILE A 45 14.83 7.70 0.69
N PRO A 46 15.24 7.44 1.95
CA PRO A 46 16.64 7.59 2.35
C PRO A 46 17.55 6.56 1.66
N ILE A 47 17.06 5.37 1.32
CA ILE A 47 17.84 4.36 0.59
C ILE A 47 18.10 4.81 -0.86
N VAL A 48 17.10 5.38 -1.52
CA VAL A 48 17.26 5.96 -2.86
C VAL A 48 18.18 7.17 -2.84
N LEU A 49 18.09 8.06 -1.85
CA LEU A 49 19.01 9.17 -1.66
C LEU A 49 20.47 8.71 -1.52
N ALA A 50 20.69 7.65 -0.75
CA ALA A 50 22.02 7.09 -0.52
C ALA A 50 22.59 6.33 -1.73
N LYS A 51 21.71 5.78 -2.60
CA LYS A 51 22.06 4.90 -3.73
C LYS A 51 21.38 5.35 -5.03
N LYS A 52 21.51 6.62 -5.38
CA LYS A 52 20.80 7.25 -6.51
C LYS A 52 20.92 6.48 -7.83
N ASN A 53 22.07 5.92 -8.15
CA ASN A 53 22.29 5.16 -9.39
C ASN A 53 21.49 3.85 -9.45
N ARG A 54 20.89 3.41 -8.34
CA ARG A 54 20.10 2.17 -8.24
C ARG A 54 18.62 2.44 -7.95
N TRP A 55 18.16 3.65 -8.12
CA TRP A 55 16.79 4.04 -7.77
C TRP A 55 15.72 3.14 -8.40
N LEU A 56 15.85 2.80 -9.70
CA LEU A 56 14.91 1.94 -10.41
C LEU A 56 14.94 0.50 -9.87
N PHE A 57 16.13 -0.07 -9.65
CA PHE A 57 16.28 -1.40 -9.05
C PHE A 57 15.64 -1.47 -7.67
N ILE A 58 15.85 -0.45 -6.83
CA ILE A 58 15.27 -0.36 -5.48
C ILE A 58 13.73 -0.33 -5.56
N SER A 59 13.18 0.45 -6.50
CA SER A 59 11.72 0.53 -6.73
C SER A 59 11.13 -0.80 -7.15
N ILE A 60 11.78 -1.51 -8.09
CA ILE A 60 11.33 -2.82 -8.58
C ILE A 60 11.33 -3.83 -7.43
N ILE A 61 12.41 -3.91 -6.66
CA ILE A 61 12.49 -4.81 -5.51
C ILE A 61 11.39 -4.51 -4.48
N CYS A 62 11.19 -3.22 -4.16
CA CYS A 62 10.13 -2.79 -3.25
C CYS A 62 8.74 -3.23 -3.76
N THR A 63 8.49 -3.04 -5.05
CA THR A 63 7.25 -3.47 -5.71
C THR A 63 7.04 -4.97 -5.60
N LEU A 64 8.04 -5.76 -5.99
CA LEU A 64 7.94 -7.22 -5.97
C LEU A 64 7.62 -7.75 -4.57
N PHE A 65 8.34 -7.30 -3.55
CA PHE A 65 8.10 -7.73 -2.18
C PHE A 65 6.76 -7.22 -1.63
N SER A 66 6.33 -6.02 -2.00
CA SER A 66 4.99 -5.53 -1.65
C SER A 66 3.89 -6.40 -2.27
N VAL A 67 4.02 -6.77 -3.54
CA VAL A 67 3.03 -7.62 -4.22
C VAL A 67 3.03 -9.03 -3.62
N LEU A 68 4.20 -9.60 -3.31
CA LEU A 68 4.30 -10.89 -2.60
C LEU A 68 3.59 -10.84 -1.24
N GLY A 69 3.78 -9.77 -0.46
CA GLY A 69 3.02 -9.56 0.77
C GLY A 69 1.53 -9.42 0.52
N GLY A 70 1.14 -8.73 -0.57
CA GLY A 70 -0.25 -8.61 -1.01
C GLY A 70 -0.90 -9.95 -1.34
N VAL A 71 -0.14 -10.87 -1.97
CA VAL A 71 -0.60 -12.24 -2.23
C VAL A 71 -0.89 -12.99 -0.93
N ILE A 72 -0.03 -12.86 0.08
CA ILE A 72 -0.29 -13.43 1.41
C ILE A 72 -1.54 -12.80 2.05
N GLY A 73 -1.69 -11.46 1.96
CA GLY A 73 -2.89 -10.77 2.42
C GLY A 73 -4.16 -11.28 1.74
N TYR A 74 -4.11 -11.47 0.41
CA TYR A 74 -5.21 -12.06 -0.35
C TYR A 74 -5.55 -13.48 0.13
N MET A 75 -4.54 -14.34 0.32
CA MET A 75 -4.73 -15.70 0.83
C MET A 75 -5.37 -15.69 2.22
N ILE A 76 -4.91 -14.81 3.12
CA ILE A 76 -5.50 -14.64 4.45
C ILE A 76 -7.01 -14.30 4.33
N GLY A 77 -7.37 -13.34 3.49
CA GLY A 77 -8.77 -12.97 3.26
C GLY A 77 -9.59 -14.11 2.70
N TYR A 78 -9.06 -14.83 1.70
CA TYR A 78 -9.72 -15.95 1.05
C TYR A 78 -10.00 -17.10 2.01
N PHE A 79 -8.98 -17.59 2.73
CA PHE A 79 -9.14 -18.70 3.67
C PHE A 79 -9.93 -18.31 4.92
N PHE A 80 -9.78 -17.05 5.40
CA PHE A 80 -10.59 -16.57 6.53
C PHE A 80 -12.09 -16.59 6.18
N TRP A 81 -12.43 -16.24 4.93
CA TRP A 81 -13.82 -16.31 4.48
C TRP A 81 -14.39 -17.70 4.53
N ASP A 82 -13.67 -18.71 4.05
CA ASP A 82 -14.10 -20.11 4.05
C ASP A 82 -14.32 -20.63 5.48
N LEU A 83 -13.50 -20.20 6.45
CA LEU A 83 -13.56 -20.69 7.82
C LEU A 83 -14.65 -20.02 8.67
N VAL A 84 -14.85 -18.73 8.54
CA VAL A 84 -15.65 -17.94 9.49
C VAL A 84 -16.68 -17.05 8.80
N GLY A 85 -16.46 -16.69 7.54
CA GLY A 85 -17.28 -15.72 6.82
C GLY A 85 -18.76 -16.10 6.74
N ASN A 86 -19.06 -17.33 6.36
CA ASN A 86 -20.44 -17.82 6.24
C ASN A 86 -21.17 -17.79 7.58
N ASN A 87 -20.50 -18.12 8.69
CA ASN A 87 -21.11 -18.11 10.01
C ASN A 87 -21.41 -16.68 10.47
N ILE A 88 -20.54 -15.73 10.17
CA ILE A 88 -20.74 -14.31 10.49
C ILE A 88 -21.93 -13.75 9.70
N ILE A 89 -21.97 -14.00 8.39
CA ILE A 89 -23.05 -13.51 7.53
C ILE A 89 -24.41 -14.06 7.94
N ASN A 90 -24.49 -15.34 8.21
CA ASN A 90 -25.73 -15.99 8.67
C ASN A 90 -26.18 -15.41 10.02
N PHE A 91 -25.23 -15.14 10.93
CA PHE A 91 -25.55 -14.56 12.24
C PHE A 91 -26.14 -13.14 12.15
N TYR A 92 -25.62 -12.32 11.24
CA TYR A 92 -26.07 -10.94 11.05
C TYR A 92 -27.14 -10.77 9.97
N GLY A 93 -27.49 -11.83 9.23
CA GLY A 93 -28.46 -11.75 8.13
C GLY A 93 -28.00 -10.82 6.99
N ALA A 94 -26.69 -10.72 6.76
CA ALA A 94 -26.07 -9.74 5.85
C ALA A 94 -25.75 -10.33 4.46
N GLU A 95 -26.46 -11.34 4.00
CA GLU A 95 -26.21 -12.01 2.71
C GLU A 95 -26.40 -11.05 1.52
N ASP A 96 -27.47 -10.25 1.53
CA ASP A 96 -27.74 -9.29 0.45
C ASP A 96 -26.67 -8.21 0.35
N GLN A 97 -26.20 -7.70 1.50
CA GLN A 97 -25.13 -6.71 1.55
C GLN A 97 -23.83 -7.29 1.02
N LEU A 98 -23.51 -8.53 1.37
CA LEU A 98 -22.34 -9.22 0.84
C LEU A 98 -22.42 -9.41 -0.66
N ASN A 99 -23.56 -9.86 -1.17
CA ASN A 99 -23.75 -10.08 -2.61
C ASN A 99 -23.60 -8.76 -3.39
N ARG A 100 -24.17 -7.67 -2.89
CA ARG A 100 -23.94 -6.33 -3.46
C ARG A 100 -22.46 -5.94 -3.44
N LEU A 101 -21.74 -6.15 -2.33
CA LEU A 101 -20.30 -5.88 -2.26
C LEU A 101 -19.51 -6.71 -3.26
N LYS A 102 -19.80 -8.00 -3.41
CA LYS A 102 -19.17 -8.86 -4.42
C LYS A 102 -19.43 -8.35 -5.83
N GLU A 103 -20.66 -7.94 -6.13
CA GLU A 103 -21.02 -7.38 -7.44
C GLU A 103 -20.28 -6.07 -7.71
N TYR A 104 -20.28 -5.12 -6.77
CA TYR A 104 -19.50 -3.88 -6.88
C TYR A 104 -18.01 -4.14 -7.06
N PHE A 105 -17.46 -5.07 -6.29
CA PHE A 105 -16.03 -5.38 -6.36
C PHE A 105 -15.69 -6.13 -7.66
N SER A 106 -16.57 -6.97 -8.17
CA SER A 106 -16.42 -7.60 -9.49
C SER A 106 -16.41 -6.56 -10.62
N LYS A 107 -17.29 -5.55 -10.53
CA LYS A 107 -17.39 -4.49 -11.54
C LYS A 107 -16.29 -3.45 -11.46
N TYR A 108 -15.92 -3.04 -10.26
CA TYR A 108 -15.00 -1.91 -10.03
C TYR A 108 -13.69 -2.29 -9.34
N GLY A 109 -13.49 -3.56 -8.99
CA GLY A 109 -12.34 -4.01 -8.20
C GLY A 109 -10.99 -3.69 -8.82
N LEU A 110 -10.90 -3.71 -10.16
CA LEU A 110 -9.71 -3.27 -10.89
C LEU A 110 -9.35 -1.83 -10.52
N PHE A 111 -10.30 -0.90 -10.62
CA PHE A 111 -10.08 0.52 -10.28
C PHE A 111 -9.81 0.71 -8.78
N ILE A 112 -10.51 -0.03 -7.93
CA ILE A 112 -10.33 0.00 -6.48
C ILE A 112 -8.90 -0.39 -6.12
N ILE A 113 -8.37 -1.48 -6.68
CA ILE A 113 -7.01 -1.97 -6.41
C ILE A 113 -5.97 -1.00 -6.95
N LEU A 114 -6.17 -0.46 -8.16
CA LEU A 114 -5.26 0.53 -8.75
C LEU A 114 -5.19 1.79 -7.89
N LEU A 115 -6.33 2.34 -7.48
CA LEU A 115 -6.39 3.51 -6.61
C LEU A 115 -5.75 3.22 -5.24
N ALA A 116 -6.07 2.09 -4.64
CA ALA A 116 -5.55 1.69 -3.34
C ALA A 116 -4.03 1.51 -3.33
N GLY A 117 -3.50 0.84 -4.35
CA GLY A 117 -2.06 0.58 -4.43
C GLY A 117 -1.23 1.83 -4.73
N PHE A 118 -1.81 2.81 -5.44
CA PHE A 118 -1.13 4.07 -5.77
C PHE A 118 -1.23 5.11 -4.65
N THR A 119 -2.35 5.14 -3.93
CA THR A 119 -2.62 6.12 -2.87
C THR A 119 -1.97 5.71 -1.53
N PRO A 120 -1.87 6.63 -0.55
CA PRO A 120 -1.32 6.34 0.77
C PRO A 120 -2.24 5.51 1.68
N ILE A 121 -3.30 4.91 1.12
CA ILE A 121 -4.19 4.06 1.88
C ILE A 121 -3.47 2.77 2.26
N PRO A 122 -3.81 2.17 3.43
CA PRO A 122 -3.26 0.88 3.81
C PRO A 122 -3.63 -0.19 2.77
N TYR A 123 -2.68 -0.54 1.93
CA TYR A 123 -2.85 -1.52 0.84
C TYR A 123 -3.36 -2.88 1.33
N LYS A 124 -2.97 -3.28 2.54
CA LYS A 124 -3.43 -4.52 3.20
C LYS A 124 -4.94 -4.67 3.30
N ILE A 125 -5.69 -3.56 3.46
CA ILE A 125 -7.17 -3.61 3.52
C ILE A 125 -7.73 -4.15 2.20
N PHE A 126 -7.15 -3.73 1.10
CA PHE A 126 -7.59 -4.13 -0.24
C PHE A 126 -7.08 -5.52 -0.62
N THR A 127 -5.90 -5.94 -0.15
CA THR A 127 -5.40 -7.29 -0.38
C THR A 127 -6.26 -8.33 0.34
N ILE A 128 -6.51 -8.12 1.62
CA ILE A 128 -7.38 -9.00 2.43
C ILE A 128 -8.83 -8.94 1.91
N GLY A 129 -9.35 -7.74 1.64
CA GLY A 129 -10.71 -7.56 1.10
C GLY A 129 -10.91 -8.22 -0.26
N SER A 130 -9.91 -8.17 -1.15
CA SER A 130 -9.95 -8.85 -2.45
C SER A 130 -10.04 -10.37 -2.29
N GLY A 131 -9.30 -10.94 -1.34
CA GLY A 131 -9.37 -12.36 -1.02
C GLY A 131 -10.73 -12.74 -0.41
N LEU A 132 -11.20 -11.95 0.55
CA LEU A 132 -12.49 -12.15 1.22
C LEU A 132 -13.66 -12.13 0.24
N LEU A 133 -13.63 -11.23 -0.76
CA LEU A 133 -14.65 -11.12 -1.80
C LEU A 133 -14.42 -12.09 -2.97
N SER A 134 -13.40 -12.95 -2.90
CA SER A 134 -13.02 -13.91 -3.96
C SER A 134 -12.78 -13.23 -5.32
N PHE A 135 -12.18 -12.05 -5.32
CA PHE A 135 -11.85 -11.32 -6.54
C PHE A 135 -10.83 -12.10 -7.38
N ASN A 136 -10.89 -11.97 -8.71
CA ASN A 136 -10.01 -12.72 -9.58
C ASN A 136 -8.52 -12.51 -9.22
N PHE A 137 -7.84 -13.58 -8.85
CA PHE A 137 -6.47 -13.57 -8.34
C PHE A 137 -5.45 -13.03 -9.34
N PHE A 138 -5.59 -13.39 -10.63
CA PHE A 138 -4.66 -12.91 -11.66
C PHE A 138 -4.83 -11.42 -11.94
N ILE A 139 -6.06 -10.94 -11.99
CA ILE A 139 -6.35 -9.51 -12.14
C ILE A 139 -5.83 -8.75 -10.93
N PHE A 140 -6.03 -9.29 -9.72
CA PHE A 140 -5.47 -8.71 -8.48
C PHE A 140 -3.95 -8.53 -8.55
N ILE A 141 -3.20 -9.57 -8.97
CA ILE A 141 -1.73 -9.50 -9.09
C ILE A 141 -1.31 -8.44 -10.12
N ILE A 142 -1.91 -8.45 -11.31
CA ILE A 142 -1.58 -7.51 -12.37
C ILE A 142 -1.83 -6.06 -11.91
N CYS A 143 -3.00 -5.79 -11.37
CA CYS A 143 -3.34 -4.45 -10.85
C CYS A 143 -2.41 -4.02 -9.72
N SER A 144 -2.04 -4.95 -8.83
CA SER A 144 -1.11 -4.70 -7.73
C SER A 144 0.29 -4.34 -8.22
N ILE A 145 0.82 -5.07 -9.21
CA ILE A 145 2.12 -4.76 -9.83
C ILE A 145 2.10 -3.35 -10.43
N PHE A 146 1.06 -3.02 -11.20
CA PHE A 146 0.95 -1.70 -11.81
C PHE A 146 0.80 -0.59 -10.77
N ALA A 147 -0.10 -0.74 -9.81
CA ALA A 147 -0.39 0.29 -8.83
C ALA A 147 0.80 0.56 -7.88
N ARG A 148 1.38 -0.50 -7.29
CA ARG A 148 2.55 -0.39 -6.41
C ARG A 148 3.80 -0.02 -7.19
N GLY A 149 3.95 -0.55 -8.42
CA GLY A 149 5.05 -0.21 -9.33
C GLY A 149 5.04 1.28 -9.67
N LEU A 150 3.93 1.82 -10.14
CA LEU A 150 3.78 3.25 -10.41
C LEU A 150 4.09 4.10 -9.18
N ARG A 151 3.59 3.72 -8.00
CA ARG A 151 3.84 4.44 -6.76
C ARG A 151 5.34 4.49 -6.43
N PHE A 152 5.99 3.32 -6.31
CA PHE A 152 7.39 3.26 -5.89
C PHE A 152 8.35 3.82 -6.94
N VAL A 153 8.08 3.59 -8.22
CA VAL A 153 8.88 4.15 -9.32
C VAL A 153 8.75 5.67 -9.36
N SER A 154 7.52 6.21 -9.28
CA SER A 154 7.31 7.66 -9.27
C SER A 154 7.97 8.32 -8.07
N LEU A 155 7.82 7.76 -6.87
CA LEU A 155 8.42 8.28 -5.66
C LEU A 155 9.95 8.24 -5.73
N SER A 156 10.53 7.11 -6.14
CA SER A 156 11.98 6.96 -6.28
C SER A 156 12.55 7.87 -7.38
N TYR A 157 11.83 8.08 -8.48
CA TYR A 157 12.23 9.00 -9.53
C TYR A 157 12.25 10.45 -9.03
N LEU A 158 11.24 10.87 -8.27
CA LEU A 158 11.21 12.19 -7.65
C LEU A 158 12.40 12.39 -6.70
N VAL A 159 12.70 11.39 -5.88
CA VAL A 159 13.85 11.41 -4.97
C VAL A 159 15.17 11.43 -5.74
N TYR A 160 15.30 10.64 -6.79
CA TYR A 160 16.47 10.63 -7.67
C TYR A 160 16.72 12.01 -8.29
N LYS A 161 15.64 12.64 -8.83
CA LYS A 161 15.74 13.91 -9.57
C LYS A 161 15.92 15.13 -8.65
N TYR A 162 15.18 15.19 -7.55
CA TYR A 162 15.14 16.38 -6.69
C TYR A 162 15.95 16.24 -5.38
N GLY A 163 16.44 15.04 -5.07
CA GLY A 163 17.25 14.78 -3.87
C GLY A 163 16.49 15.11 -2.58
N GLU A 164 17.17 15.76 -1.63
CA GLU A 164 16.60 16.11 -0.32
C GLU A 164 15.41 17.08 -0.41
N LYS A 165 15.30 17.88 -1.46
CA LYS A 165 14.13 18.75 -1.69
C LYS A 165 12.83 17.96 -1.87
N SER A 166 12.92 16.70 -2.31
CA SER A 166 11.76 15.83 -2.42
C SER A 166 11.12 15.49 -1.08
N LEU A 167 11.89 15.49 0.02
CA LEU A 167 11.39 15.21 1.37
C LEU A 167 10.35 16.24 1.80
N SER A 168 10.61 17.53 1.61
CA SER A 168 9.67 18.60 1.94
C SER A 168 8.42 18.58 1.06
N PHE A 169 8.55 18.11 -0.18
CA PHE A 169 7.44 17.96 -1.11
C PHE A 169 6.55 16.77 -0.73
N VAL A 170 7.14 15.63 -0.41
CA VAL A 170 6.42 14.43 0.01
C VAL A 170 5.68 14.69 1.33
N ASP A 171 6.34 15.29 2.33
CA ASP A 171 5.71 15.63 3.61
C ASP A 171 4.50 16.57 3.43
N LYS A 172 4.62 17.61 2.59
CA LYS A 172 3.57 18.60 2.39
C LYS A 172 2.35 18.05 1.64
N TYR A 173 2.57 17.20 0.64
CA TYR A 173 1.48 16.68 -0.21
C TYR A 173 0.93 15.35 0.29
N PHE A 174 1.75 14.52 0.94
CA PHE A 174 1.33 13.24 1.47
C PHE A 174 0.20 13.38 2.52
N TYR A 175 0.36 14.29 3.48
CA TYR A 175 -0.68 14.58 4.46
C TYR A 175 -1.97 15.12 3.83
N LYS A 176 -1.85 16.02 2.84
CA LYS A 176 -3.01 16.58 2.15
C LYS A 176 -3.75 15.51 1.34
N LEU A 177 -3.02 14.65 0.64
CA LEU A 177 -3.58 13.56 -0.16
C LEU A 177 -4.27 12.51 0.73
N THR A 178 -3.64 12.16 1.84
CA THR A 178 -4.21 11.23 2.84
C THR A 178 -5.48 11.81 3.46
N PHE A 179 -5.47 13.10 3.84
CA PHE A 179 -6.63 13.77 4.41
C PHE A 179 -7.79 13.84 3.42
N PHE A 180 -7.53 14.26 2.19
CA PHE A 180 -8.54 14.34 1.12
C PHE A 180 -9.14 12.97 0.82
N PHE A 181 -8.33 11.93 0.88
CA PHE A 181 -8.77 10.56 0.63
C PHE A 181 -9.61 9.99 1.78
N VAL A 182 -9.21 10.22 3.03
CA VAL A 182 -10.03 9.86 4.20
C VAL A 182 -11.39 10.54 4.13
N LEU A 183 -11.42 11.78 3.66
CA LEU A 183 -12.66 12.53 3.48
C LEU A 183 -13.54 11.93 2.37
N ILE A 184 -12.96 11.51 1.25
CA ILE A 184 -13.69 10.79 0.19
C ILE A 184 -14.24 9.45 0.70
N LEU A 185 -13.44 8.67 1.43
CA LEU A 185 -13.90 7.41 2.02
C LEU A 185 -15.03 7.63 3.01
N ALA A 186 -14.94 8.66 3.85
CA ALA A 186 -16.02 9.01 4.78
C ALA A 186 -17.29 9.41 4.04
N LEU A 187 -17.19 10.18 2.96
CA LEU A 187 -18.33 10.56 2.12
C LEU A 187 -18.97 9.34 1.44
N VAL A 188 -18.14 8.47 0.86
CA VAL A 188 -18.64 7.23 0.23
C VAL A 188 -19.32 6.33 1.27
N PHE A 189 -18.74 6.23 2.47
CA PHE A 189 -19.33 5.46 3.57
C PHE A 189 -20.66 6.05 4.05
N ILE A 190 -20.77 7.37 4.14
CA ILE A 190 -22.01 8.06 4.48
C ILE A 190 -23.09 7.82 3.42
N ILE A 191 -22.73 7.95 2.13
CA ILE A 191 -23.66 7.68 1.01
C ILE A 191 -24.11 6.21 1.03
N PHE A 192 -23.23 5.29 1.41
CA PHE A 192 -23.55 3.87 1.49
C PHE A 192 -24.51 3.52 2.66
N ILE A 193 -24.43 4.28 3.77
CA ILE A 193 -25.32 4.05 4.94
C ILE A 193 -26.68 4.73 4.75
N TYR A 194 -26.72 5.89 4.11
CA TYR A 194 -27.96 6.70 4.02
C TYR A 194 -28.60 6.71 2.62
N GLY A 195 -27.99 6.12 1.61
CA GLY A 195 -28.51 5.94 0.26
C GLY A 195 -28.94 4.51 0.03
#